data_25c5d640f97b76008a9942e784849751
#
_entry.id   25c5d640f97b76008a9942e784849751
#
_cell.length_a   1.000
_cell.length_b   1.000
_cell.length_c   1.000
_cell.angle_alpha   90.00
_cell.angle_beta   90.00
_cell.angle_gamma   90.00
#
_symmetry.space_group_name_H-M   'P 1'
#
loop_
_entity.id
_entity.type
_entity.pdbx_description
1 polymer ?
#
loop_
_entity_poly.entity_id
_entity_poly.type
_entity_poly.pdbx_seq_one_letter_code
_entity_poly.pdbx_strand_id
1 'polypeptide(L)'
;MSAIAIQTITVAGATPSYQAATASDTIPGATTNERVYIHAKNSNAATATITINPVSPLTARVPGVGVVAVPAIVVTVPATTGDKLIGPIPAAYIDATATITLANTGVITNLTLAAILLPAQSA
;
A
#
# COMPACT_ATOMS: atom_id res chain seq x y z
N MET A 1 11.72 -7.42 -7.81
CA MET A 1 11.28 -6.17 -7.15
C MET A 1 10.95 -5.12 -8.18
N SER A 2 9.83 -4.48 -8.05
CA SER A 2 9.34 -3.49 -8.99
C SER A 2 8.98 -2.22 -8.23
N ALA A 3 9.17 -1.06 -8.88
CA ALA A 3 8.76 0.23 -8.30
C ALA A 3 7.41 0.61 -8.88
N ILE A 4 6.46 0.93 -8.01
CA ILE A 4 5.12 1.34 -8.39
C ILE A 4 5.05 2.86 -8.28
N ALA A 5 4.80 3.52 -9.42
CA ALA A 5 4.75 4.98 -9.45
C ALA A 5 3.48 5.50 -8.78
N ILE A 6 3.61 6.54 -7.96
CA ILE A 6 2.48 7.20 -7.32
C ILE A 6 1.75 8.06 -8.35
N GLN A 7 0.43 7.96 -8.37
CA GLN A 7 -0.44 8.73 -9.26
C GLN A 7 -1.32 9.64 -8.41
N THR A 8 -1.46 10.90 -8.82
CA THR A 8 -2.25 11.87 -8.08
C THR A 8 -3.65 11.98 -8.67
N ILE A 9 -4.66 11.92 -7.80
CA ILE A 9 -6.05 12.15 -8.21
C ILE A 9 -6.26 13.64 -8.40
N THR A 10 -6.95 14.03 -9.46
CA THR A 10 -7.28 15.43 -9.75
C THR A 10 -8.79 15.59 -9.89
N VAL A 11 -9.26 16.84 -9.72
CA VAL A 11 -10.69 17.15 -9.87
C VAL A 11 -11.18 16.89 -11.28
N ALA A 12 -10.29 17.05 -12.26
CA ALA A 12 -10.62 16.81 -13.66
C ALA A 12 -10.71 15.34 -14.01
N GLY A 13 -10.33 14.48 -13.07
CA GLY A 13 -10.27 13.05 -13.26
C GLY A 13 -8.87 12.59 -13.62
N ALA A 14 -8.57 11.35 -13.27
CA ALA A 14 -7.30 10.73 -13.60
C ALA A 14 -7.56 9.28 -13.99
N THR A 15 -6.87 8.82 -15.03
CA THR A 15 -6.95 7.41 -15.43
C THR A 15 -5.90 6.64 -14.68
N PRO A 16 -6.27 5.71 -13.78
CA PRO A 16 -5.28 4.96 -13.02
C PRO A 16 -4.52 4.00 -13.94
N SER A 17 -3.22 3.90 -13.69
CA SER A 17 -2.33 2.96 -14.37
C SER A 17 -1.92 1.88 -13.38
N TYR A 18 -2.08 0.62 -13.75
CA TYR A 18 -1.79 -0.52 -12.89
C TYR A 18 -0.54 -1.24 -13.36
N GLN A 19 0.25 -1.73 -12.40
CA GLN A 19 1.45 -2.50 -12.68
C GLN A 19 1.28 -3.93 -12.18
N ALA A 20 1.87 -4.88 -12.88
CA ALA A 20 1.87 -6.27 -12.45
C ALA A 20 2.66 -6.40 -11.16
N ALA A 21 2.11 -7.13 -10.19
CA ALA A 21 2.77 -7.38 -8.92
C ALA A 21 3.95 -8.34 -9.09
N THR A 22 5.00 -8.10 -8.30
CA THR A 22 6.10 -9.05 -8.12
C THR A 22 6.10 -9.51 -6.67
N ALA A 23 7.00 -10.42 -6.31
CA ALA A 23 7.07 -10.92 -4.93
C ALA A 23 7.36 -9.80 -3.93
N SER A 24 8.07 -8.76 -4.35
CA SER A 24 8.36 -7.59 -3.52
C SER A 24 8.31 -6.35 -4.38
N ASP A 25 7.46 -5.41 -4.02
CA ASP A 25 7.30 -4.16 -4.74
C ASP A 25 7.54 -2.99 -3.82
N THR A 26 7.93 -1.84 -4.38
CA THR A 26 8.15 -0.61 -3.60
C THR A 26 7.33 0.52 -4.19
N ILE A 27 6.92 1.45 -3.32
CA ILE A 27 6.24 2.68 -3.72
C ILE A 27 7.11 3.85 -3.28
N PRO A 28 7.98 4.35 -4.15
CA PRO A 28 8.84 5.49 -3.80
C PRO A 28 8.05 6.80 -3.84
N GLY A 29 8.54 7.79 -3.11
CA GLY A 29 7.91 9.11 -3.09
C GLY A 29 6.65 9.19 -2.24
N ALA A 30 6.42 8.21 -1.38
CA ALA A 30 5.30 8.27 -0.44
C ALA A 30 5.57 9.36 0.59
N THR A 31 4.54 10.14 0.90
CA THR A 31 4.66 11.19 1.91
C THR A 31 4.16 10.66 3.25
N THR A 32 4.60 11.30 4.34
CA THR A 32 4.16 10.93 5.69
C THR A 32 2.80 11.53 6.04
N ASN A 33 2.07 12.06 5.07
CA ASN A 33 0.81 12.75 5.29
C ASN A 33 -0.40 11.82 5.30
N GLU A 34 -0.17 10.53 5.23
CA GLU A 34 -1.24 9.52 5.26
C GLU A 34 -2.27 9.71 4.16
N ARG A 35 -1.81 10.06 2.95
CA ARG A 35 -2.69 10.29 1.81
C ARG A 35 -2.44 9.32 0.65
N VAL A 36 -1.58 8.32 0.85
CA VAL A 36 -1.27 7.33 -0.18
C VAL A 36 -2.14 6.10 0.03
N TYR A 37 -2.84 5.71 -1.01
CA TYR A 37 -3.67 4.51 -1.06
C TYR A 37 -3.12 3.53 -2.07
N ILE A 38 -3.34 2.25 -1.83
CA ILE A 38 -2.98 1.21 -2.78
C ILE A 38 -4.27 0.58 -3.28
N HIS A 39 -4.43 0.50 -4.60
CA HIS A 39 -5.55 -0.20 -5.21
C HIS A 39 -5.04 -1.51 -5.80
N ALA A 40 -5.53 -2.63 -5.30
CA ALA A 40 -5.11 -3.95 -5.73
C ALA A 40 -6.26 -4.64 -6.44
N LYS A 41 -5.99 -5.19 -7.61
CA LYS A 41 -6.96 -5.98 -8.38
C LYS A 41 -6.39 -7.34 -8.67
N ASN A 42 -7.22 -8.37 -8.53
CA ASN A 42 -6.82 -9.75 -8.76
C ASN A 42 -7.84 -10.44 -9.68
N SER A 43 -7.39 -10.84 -10.86
CA SER A 43 -8.23 -11.57 -11.81
C SER A 43 -7.86 -13.06 -11.88
N ASN A 44 -6.95 -13.51 -11.02
CA ASN A 44 -6.57 -14.93 -10.96
C ASN A 44 -7.63 -15.74 -10.19
N ALA A 45 -7.71 -17.01 -10.46
CA ALA A 45 -8.64 -17.91 -9.78
C ALA A 45 -8.23 -18.23 -8.33
N ALA A 46 -7.06 -17.77 -7.89
CA ALA A 46 -6.56 -17.97 -6.53
C ALA A 46 -6.38 -16.63 -5.85
N THR A 47 -6.43 -16.63 -4.50
CA THR A 47 -6.24 -15.42 -3.72
C THR A 47 -4.77 -15.01 -3.67
N ALA A 48 -4.54 -13.71 -3.48
CA ALA A 48 -3.21 -13.15 -3.22
C ALA A 48 -3.25 -12.39 -1.91
N THR A 49 -2.11 -12.28 -1.25
CA THR A 49 -1.98 -11.55 0.01
C THR A 49 -0.92 -10.48 -0.11
N ILE A 50 -1.25 -9.27 0.30
CA ILE A 50 -0.33 -8.13 0.32
C ILE A 50 0.00 -7.83 1.77
N THR A 51 1.29 -7.82 2.11
CA THR A 51 1.75 -7.52 3.46
C THR A 51 2.62 -6.27 3.43
N ILE A 52 2.29 -5.30 4.28
CA ILE A 52 3.08 -4.08 4.47
C ILE A 52 3.64 -4.13 5.88
N ASN A 53 4.96 -4.23 6.00
CA ASN A 53 5.60 -4.29 7.30
C ASN A 53 5.94 -2.89 7.80
N PRO A 54 5.82 -2.65 9.12
CA PRO A 54 6.27 -1.38 9.69
C PRO A 54 7.79 -1.28 9.59
N VAL A 55 8.28 -0.07 9.41
CA VAL A 55 9.72 0.13 9.20
C VAL A 55 10.39 0.91 10.32
N SER A 56 9.77 1.96 10.82
CA SER A 56 10.34 2.74 11.92
C SER A 56 9.34 3.83 12.33
N PRO A 57 9.02 3.93 13.63
CA PRO A 57 9.42 2.98 14.67
C PRO A 57 8.68 1.66 14.58
N LEU A 58 9.32 0.57 14.99
CA LEU A 58 8.68 -0.74 15.02
C LEU A 58 7.73 -0.91 16.21
N THR A 59 7.75 0.05 17.13
CA THR A 59 6.87 0.06 18.29
C THR A 59 6.23 1.44 18.44
N ALA A 60 5.07 1.48 19.06
CA ALA A 60 4.36 2.70 19.37
C ALA A 60 4.06 2.75 20.86
N ARG A 61 4.10 3.95 21.45
CA ARG A 61 3.74 4.14 22.84
C ARG A 61 2.26 4.51 22.94
N VAL A 62 1.51 3.71 23.65
CA VAL A 62 0.08 3.94 23.85
C VAL A 62 -0.13 4.38 25.30
N PRO A 63 -0.69 5.57 25.54
CA PRO A 63 -0.96 6.03 26.91
C PRO A 63 -1.79 5.02 27.70
N GLY A 64 -1.32 4.67 28.91
CA GLY A 64 -1.99 3.72 29.77
C GLY A 64 -1.69 2.25 29.44
N VAL A 65 -1.08 1.97 28.31
CA VAL A 65 -0.73 0.61 27.90
C VAL A 65 0.78 0.40 27.87
N GLY A 66 1.53 1.43 27.46
CA GLY A 66 2.99 1.36 27.33
C GLY A 66 3.41 1.20 25.88
N VAL A 67 4.51 0.50 25.67
CA VAL A 67 5.06 0.28 24.33
C VAL A 67 4.40 -0.94 23.71
N VAL A 68 3.87 -0.77 22.48
CA VAL A 68 3.17 -1.82 21.74
C VAL A 68 3.85 -1.99 20.39
N ALA A 69 4.04 -3.23 19.97
CA ALA A 69 4.58 -3.50 18.62
C ALA A 69 3.60 -3.02 17.55
N VAL A 70 4.11 -2.40 16.50
CA VAL A 70 3.29 -1.97 15.36
C VAL A 70 3.07 -3.20 14.48
N PRO A 71 1.82 -3.63 14.26
CA PRO A 71 1.54 -4.83 13.47
C PRO A 71 1.73 -4.57 11.99
N ALA A 72 2.02 -5.64 11.23
CA ALA A 72 2.01 -5.57 9.78
C ALA A 72 0.58 -5.40 9.27
N ILE A 73 0.43 -4.69 8.16
CA ILE A 73 -0.85 -4.64 7.46
C ILE A 73 -0.91 -5.84 6.53
N VAL A 74 -1.90 -6.71 6.72
CA VAL A 74 -2.07 -7.90 5.89
C VAL A 74 -3.44 -7.84 5.24
N VAL A 75 -3.46 -7.83 3.91
CA VAL A 75 -4.71 -7.74 3.14
C VAL A 75 -4.78 -8.89 2.16
N THR A 76 -5.87 -9.65 2.25
CA THR A 76 -6.14 -10.71 1.28
C THR A 76 -6.98 -10.14 0.15
N VAL A 77 -6.48 -10.28 -1.08
CA VAL A 77 -7.20 -9.86 -2.28
C VAL A 77 -7.92 -11.07 -2.83
N PRO A 78 -9.26 -11.06 -2.86
CA PRO A 78 -10.03 -12.24 -3.29
C PRO A 78 -9.71 -12.65 -4.72
N ALA A 79 -9.99 -13.89 -5.03
CA ALA A 79 -9.82 -14.44 -6.38
C ALA A 79 -10.85 -13.84 -7.36
N THR A 80 -10.54 -13.91 -8.62
CA THR A 80 -11.44 -13.64 -9.77
C THR A 80 -11.85 -12.18 -9.90
N THR A 81 -12.56 -11.64 -8.91
CA THR A 81 -13.04 -10.25 -8.91
C THR A 81 -12.43 -9.45 -7.77
N GLY A 82 -11.27 -9.87 -7.29
CA GLY A 82 -10.60 -9.19 -6.18
C GLY A 82 -10.33 -7.74 -6.48
N ASP A 83 -10.72 -6.86 -5.55
CA ASP A 83 -10.61 -5.43 -5.70
C ASP A 83 -10.56 -4.83 -4.30
N LYS A 84 -9.39 -4.36 -3.88
CA LYS A 84 -9.18 -3.82 -2.55
C LYS A 84 -8.51 -2.46 -2.62
N LEU A 85 -9.05 -1.51 -1.89
CA LEU A 85 -8.40 -0.24 -1.62
C LEU A 85 -7.78 -0.32 -0.24
N ILE A 86 -6.48 -0.10 -0.15
CA ILE A 86 -5.72 -0.24 1.08
C ILE A 86 -5.18 1.13 1.47
N GLY A 87 -5.50 1.58 2.65
CA GLY A 87 -4.98 2.84 3.14
C GLY A 87 -6.04 3.68 3.82
N PRO A 88 -5.71 4.91 4.16
CA PRO A 88 -4.40 5.56 3.91
C PRO A 88 -3.27 4.89 4.68
N ILE A 89 -2.08 4.88 4.10
CA ILE A 89 -0.93 4.20 4.69
C ILE A 89 -0.30 5.09 5.76
N PRO A 90 -0.26 4.63 7.04
CA PRO A 90 0.31 5.44 8.11
C PRO A 90 1.83 5.62 7.98
N ALA A 91 2.35 6.66 8.64
CA ALA A 91 3.77 7.00 8.58
C ALA A 91 4.68 5.87 9.08
N ALA A 92 4.21 5.02 9.99
CA ALA A 92 5.00 3.92 10.54
C ALA A 92 5.41 2.89 9.47
N TYR A 93 4.75 2.88 8.32
CA TYR A 93 5.03 1.95 7.23
C TYR A 93 5.83 2.58 6.10
N ILE A 94 6.20 3.84 6.24
CA ILE A 94 6.97 4.59 5.26
C ILE A 94 8.38 4.79 5.82
N ASP A 95 9.41 4.37 5.06
CA ASP A 95 10.77 4.44 5.56
C ASP A 95 11.39 5.84 5.42
N ALA A 96 12.66 5.97 5.82
CA ALA A 96 13.35 7.27 5.81
C ALA A 96 13.54 7.84 4.41
N THR A 97 13.42 7.00 3.37
CA THR A 97 13.52 7.44 1.97
C THR A 97 12.15 7.67 1.35
N ALA A 98 11.10 7.79 2.18
CA ALA A 98 9.73 7.98 1.73
C ALA A 98 9.26 6.83 0.83
N THR A 99 9.60 5.60 1.17
CA THR A 99 9.26 4.41 0.38
C THR A 99 8.43 3.44 1.21
N ILE A 100 7.37 2.90 0.60
CA ILE A 100 6.56 1.83 1.17
C ILE A 100 6.99 0.53 0.50
N THR A 101 7.27 -0.50 1.29
CA THR A 101 7.64 -1.82 0.75
C THR A 101 6.51 -2.80 0.94
N LEU A 102 6.13 -3.47 -0.14
CA LEU A 102 5.06 -4.48 -0.15
C LEU A 102 5.68 -5.86 -0.34
N ALA A 103 5.20 -6.83 0.41
CA ALA A 103 5.50 -8.24 0.18
C ALA A 103 4.22 -8.92 -0.32
N ASN A 104 4.27 -9.47 -1.52
CA ASN A 104 3.11 -10.10 -2.14
C ASN A 104 3.31 -11.61 -2.14
N THR A 105 2.34 -12.35 -1.62
CA THR A 105 2.40 -13.81 -1.49
C THR A 105 1.15 -14.44 -2.05
N GLY A 106 1.15 -15.75 -2.14
CA GLY A 106 0.09 -16.51 -2.79
C GLY A 106 0.33 -16.55 -4.29
N VAL A 107 -0.73 -16.59 -5.08
CA VAL A 107 -0.62 -16.56 -6.53
C VAL A 107 -0.74 -15.11 -7.00
N ILE A 108 0.40 -14.53 -7.35
CA ILE A 108 0.45 -13.11 -7.74
C ILE A 108 0.34 -12.89 -9.24
N THR A 109 0.24 -13.93 -10.04
CA THR A 109 -0.09 -13.82 -11.46
C THR A 109 -1.44 -13.14 -11.62
N ASN A 110 -1.54 -12.13 -12.46
CA ASN A 110 -2.73 -11.32 -12.65
C ASN A 110 -3.12 -10.45 -11.45
N LEU A 111 -2.25 -10.33 -10.47
CA LEU A 111 -2.40 -9.32 -9.44
C LEU A 111 -1.78 -8.03 -9.94
N THR A 112 -2.56 -6.95 -9.95
CA THR A 112 -2.08 -5.64 -10.40
C THR A 112 -2.28 -4.62 -9.30
N LEU A 113 -1.37 -3.65 -9.23
CA LEU A 113 -1.32 -2.67 -8.15
C LEU A 113 -1.20 -1.27 -8.73
N ALA A 114 -1.86 -0.32 -8.08
CA ALA A 114 -1.72 1.10 -8.35
C ALA A 114 -1.55 1.84 -7.03
N ALA A 115 -0.66 2.81 -6.99
CA ALA A 115 -0.48 3.68 -5.83
C ALA A 115 -1.11 5.03 -6.15
N ILE A 116 -2.03 5.48 -5.30
CA ILE A 116 -2.83 6.67 -5.54
C ILE A 116 -2.62 7.64 -4.39
N LEU A 117 -2.27 8.88 -4.73
CA LEU A 117 -2.09 9.95 -3.76
C LEU A 117 -3.27 10.90 -3.83
N LEU A 118 -3.91 11.11 -2.67
CA LEU A 118 -4.91 12.16 -2.53
C LEU A 118 -4.19 13.48 -2.31
N PRO A 119 -4.47 14.51 -3.12
CA PRO A 119 -3.81 15.81 -2.93
C PRO A 119 -4.27 16.46 -1.63
N ALA A 120 -3.41 17.34 -1.08
CA ALA A 120 -3.76 18.08 0.11
C ALA A 120 -4.95 18.99 -0.17
N GLN A 121 -5.86 19.08 0.80
CA GLN A 121 -6.97 20.01 0.71
C GLN A 121 -6.48 21.42 1.00
N SER A 122 -6.74 22.32 0.09
CA SER A 122 -6.51 23.74 0.34
C SER A 122 -7.67 24.29 1.16
N ALA A 123 -7.33 24.94 2.23
CA ALA A 123 -8.33 25.60 3.06
C ALA A 123 -8.84 26.87 2.39
#